data_a6b729a4f69633d7280acfb31ce329dc
#
_entry.id   a6b729a4f69633d7280acfb31ce329dc
#
_cell.length_a   1.000
_cell.length_b   1.000
_cell.length_c   1.000
_cell.angle_alpha   90.00
_cell.angle_beta   90.00
_cell.angle_gamma   90.00
#
_symmetry.space_group_name_H-M   'P 1'
#
loop_
_entity.id
_entity.type
_entity.pdbx_description
1 polymer ?
#
loop_
_entity_poly.entity_id
_entity_poly.type
_entity_poly.pdbx_seq_one_letter_code
_entity_poly.pdbx_strand_id
1 'polypeptide(L)'
;KRKEKIEGILLEILEKSADETACLCEWAGKCGGCLYQTLPYEKQLAIKEVQIKKMLDNGGTDYTFEGIVSSPVVRGYRNKVELTFGDSYMGGPLGMHQRGSFYDIAGIETCQIMTPDMRMAAMAVIDHFSKLNIPFYHRMRHEGVLRHLLLRSSAATGELLVAVVASSQADASTMQLAELTEKLKALPLEGSLAGVLHITNDSLADVVQSDHTEVLYGKDWITEKLLGLSFCVTLFSFFQTNSRGAELLYQTVRDYIGETNQKVIFDLYSGTGTIAQILAPVAKH
;
A
#
# COMPACT_ATOMS: atom_id res chain seq x y z
N LYS A 1 19.40 20.96 -25.79
CA LYS A 1 19.61 19.65 -26.45
C LYS A 1 19.11 18.59 -25.48
N ARG A 2 17.97 17.96 -25.76
CA ARG A 2 17.55 16.73 -25.05
C ARG A 2 18.60 15.68 -25.37
N LYS A 3 19.22 15.10 -24.34
CA LYS A 3 19.99 13.85 -24.49
C LYS A 3 19.04 12.84 -25.12
N GLU A 4 19.44 12.21 -26.20
CA GLU A 4 18.65 11.17 -26.88
C GLU A 4 18.40 10.05 -25.84
N LYS A 5 17.19 9.98 -25.37
CA LYS A 5 16.72 8.90 -24.53
C LYS A 5 16.15 7.85 -25.45
N ILE A 6 16.77 6.68 -25.48
CA ILE A 6 16.24 5.54 -26.22
C ILE A 6 15.23 4.86 -25.32
N GLU A 7 14.00 4.77 -25.77
CA GLU A 7 12.93 4.01 -25.11
C GLU A 7 12.61 2.79 -25.97
N GLY A 8 12.43 1.66 -25.31
CA GLY A 8 12.08 0.40 -25.95
C GLY A 8 10.89 -0.25 -25.25
N ILE A 9 10.12 -1.02 -25.98
CA ILE A 9 9.07 -1.87 -25.46
C ILE A 9 9.60 -3.30 -25.45
N LEU A 10 9.54 -3.95 -24.29
CA LEU A 10 9.87 -5.38 -24.17
C LEU A 10 8.79 -6.18 -24.90
N LEU A 11 9.18 -6.89 -25.95
CA LEU A 11 8.29 -7.77 -26.72
C LEU A 11 8.30 -9.21 -26.17
N GLU A 12 9.49 -9.75 -25.93
CA GLU A 12 9.68 -11.14 -25.53
C GLU A 12 10.94 -11.28 -24.69
N ILE A 13 10.93 -12.19 -23.72
CA ILE A 13 12.10 -12.61 -22.95
C ILE A 13 12.58 -13.93 -23.56
N LEU A 14 13.66 -13.88 -24.31
CA LEU A 14 14.25 -15.07 -24.94
C LEU A 14 14.98 -15.94 -23.94
N GLU A 15 15.65 -15.34 -22.97
CA GLU A 15 16.38 -16.00 -21.90
C GLU A 15 16.18 -15.24 -20.58
N LYS A 16 15.84 -15.98 -19.53
CA LYS A 16 15.71 -15.40 -18.19
C LYS A 16 17.09 -15.21 -17.56
N SER A 17 17.23 -14.21 -16.72
CA SER A 17 18.43 -14.03 -15.89
C SER A 17 18.65 -15.25 -15.00
N ALA A 18 19.91 -15.67 -14.85
CA ALA A 18 20.30 -16.72 -13.91
C ALA A 18 19.96 -16.38 -12.44
N ASP A 19 19.76 -15.10 -12.14
CA ASP A 19 19.37 -14.61 -10.82
C ASP A 19 17.84 -14.72 -10.57
N GLU A 20 17.03 -15.00 -11.60
CA GLU A 20 15.58 -15.13 -11.43
C GLU A 20 15.21 -16.42 -10.71
N THR A 21 14.32 -16.29 -9.73
CA THR A 21 13.77 -17.39 -8.95
C THR A 21 12.27 -17.54 -9.17
N ALA A 22 11.73 -18.71 -8.84
CA ALA A 22 10.30 -18.94 -8.85
C ALA A 22 9.61 -17.94 -7.89
N CYS A 23 8.56 -17.29 -8.37
CA CYS A 23 7.79 -16.34 -7.61
C CYS A 23 6.52 -16.99 -7.06
N LEU A 24 6.17 -16.70 -5.79
CA LEU A 24 4.95 -17.19 -5.17
C LEU A 24 3.70 -16.44 -5.66
N CYS A 25 3.88 -15.24 -6.20
CA CYS A 25 2.78 -14.44 -6.73
C CYS A 25 2.58 -14.75 -8.21
N GLU A 26 1.41 -15.23 -8.59
CA GLU A 26 1.03 -15.55 -9.97
C GLU A 26 1.05 -14.32 -10.90
N TRP A 27 0.93 -13.14 -10.32
CA TRP A 27 0.92 -11.87 -11.05
C TRP A 27 2.29 -11.19 -11.10
N ALA A 28 3.36 -11.88 -10.69
CA ALA A 28 4.71 -11.34 -10.79
C ALA A 28 5.05 -10.95 -12.23
N GLY A 29 5.64 -9.76 -12.40
CA GLY A 29 5.95 -9.21 -13.71
C GLY A 29 4.78 -8.52 -14.43
N LYS A 30 3.53 -8.83 -14.09
CA LYS A 30 2.33 -8.20 -14.67
C LYS A 30 1.74 -7.13 -13.75
N CYS A 31 1.63 -7.43 -12.45
CA CYS A 31 1.10 -6.50 -11.45
C CYS A 31 1.99 -5.26 -11.30
N GLY A 32 1.38 -4.06 -11.22
CA GLY A 32 2.09 -2.80 -10.97
C GLY A 32 2.66 -2.64 -9.55
N GLY A 33 2.24 -3.48 -8.61
CA GLY A 33 2.64 -3.37 -7.20
C GLY A 33 4.07 -3.82 -6.88
N CYS A 34 4.69 -4.68 -7.70
CA CYS A 34 6.03 -5.24 -7.46
C CYS A 34 6.88 -5.22 -8.72
N LEU A 35 8.12 -4.68 -8.61
CA LEU A 35 9.05 -4.60 -9.74
C LEU A 35 10.03 -5.79 -9.79
N TYR A 36 10.51 -6.25 -8.65
CA TYR A 36 11.66 -7.16 -8.53
C TYR A 36 11.33 -8.47 -7.82
N GLN A 37 10.06 -8.87 -7.77
CA GLN A 37 9.64 -10.01 -6.94
C GLN A 37 10.23 -11.35 -7.42
N THR A 38 10.65 -11.43 -8.68
CA THR A 38 11.32 -12.61 -9.26
C THR A 38 12.80 -12.71 -8.89
N LEU A 39 13.35 -11.72 -8.19
CA LEU A 39 14.74 -11.72 -7.75
C LEU A 39 14.85 -11.98 -6.25
N PRO A 40 15.89 -12.69 -5.78
CA PRO A 40 16.24 -12.76 -4.36
C PRO A 40 16.42 -11.37 -3.78
N TYR A 41 16.09 -11.20 -2.51
CA TYR A 41 16.05 -9.86 -1.88
C TYR A 41 17.44 -9.18 -1.88
N GLU A 42 18.51 -9.93 -1.68
CA GLU A 42 19.88 -9.46 -1.74
C GLU A 42 20.23 -8.88 -3.12
N LYS A 43 19.73 -9.51 -4.19
CA LYS A 43 19.90 -9.00 -5.56
C LYS A 43 19.10 -7.70 -5.79
N GLN A 44 17.90 -7.59 -5.19
CA GLN A 44 17.13 -6.35 -5.23
C GLN A 44 17.89 -5.21 -4.54
N LEU A 45 18.53 -5.47 -3.40
CA LEU A 45 19.35 -4.49 -2.69
C LEU A 45 20.57 -4.08 -3.53
N ALA A 46 21.28 -5.03 -4.12
CA ALA A 46 22.43 -4.76 -4.97
C ALA A 46 22.09 -3.88 -6.18
N ILE A 47 20.95 -4.13 -6.84
CA ILE A 47 20.47 -3.28 -7.95
C ILE A 47 20.20 -1.84 -7.46
N LYS A 48 19.52 -1.69 -6.32
CA LYS A 48 19.25 -0.37 -5.74
C LYS A 48 20.53 0.35 -5.34
N GLU A 49 21.50 -0.36 -4.78
CA GLU A 49 22.81 0.21 -4.44
C GLU A 49 23.50 0.80 -5.67
N VAL A 50 23.59 0.04 -6.76
CA VAL A 50 24.18 0.52 -8.02
C VAL A 50 23.46 1.76 -8.55
N GLN A 51 22.11 1.76 -8.48
CA GLN A 51 21.31 2.89 -8.94
C GLN A 51 21.57 4.15 -8.10
N ILE A 52 21.61 4.03 -6.78
CA ILE A 52 21.85 5.16 -5.87
C ILE A 52 23.27 5.69 -6.01
N LYS A 53 24.29 4.82 -6.05
CA LYS A 53 25.69 5.23 -6.29
C LYS A 53 25.80 6.02 -7.58
N LYS A 54 25.23 5.53 -8.69
CA LYS A 54 25.22 6.24 -9.96
C LYS A 54 24.56 7.61 -9.89
N MET A 55 23.50 7.76 -9.09
CA MET A 55 22.85 9.07 -8.90
C MET A 55 23.74 10.02 -8.10
N LEU A 56 24.39 9.55 -7.04
CA LEU A 56 25.32 10.34 -6.21
C LEU A 56 26.56 10.75 -7.00
N ASP A 57 27.16 9.84 -7.75
CA ASP A 57 28.32 10.12 -8.61
C ASP A 57 28.02 11.23 -9.64
N ASN A 58 26.82 11.27 -10.18
CA ASN A 58 26.38 12.32 -11.09
C ASN A 58 26.17 13.69 -10.38
N GLY A 59 26.06 13.70 -9.06
CA GLY A 59 25.93 14.93 -8.26
C GLY A 59 27.24 15.71 -8.10
N GLY A 60 28.39 15.09 -8.39
CA GLY A 60 29.70 15.73 -8.40
C GLY A 60 30.20 16.17 -7.01
N THR A 61 29.70 15.60 -5.93
CA THR A 61 30.14 15.85 -4.57
C THR A 61 30.84 14.61 -3.98
N ASP A 62 31.90 14.82 -3.20
CA ASP A 62 32.50 13.72 -2.47
C ASP A 62 31.56 13.20 -1.38
N TYR A 63 31.44 11.87 -1.30
CA TYR A 63 30.60 11.22 -0.30
C TYR A 63 31.22 9.89 0.15
N THR A 64 30.87 9.45 1.35
CA THR A 64 31.11 8.10 1.82
C THR A 64 29.82 7.29 1.73
N PHE A 65 29.84 6.23 0.93
CA PHE A 65 28.67 5.34 0.84
C PHE A 65 28.71 4.28 1.93
N GLU A 66 27.82 4.36 2.90
CA GLU A 66 27.77 3.46 4.07
C GLU A 66 26.98 2.16 3.81
N GLY A 67 26.41 2.01 2.62
CA GLY A 67 25.65 0.82 2.23
C GLY A 67 24.14 1.07 2.15
N ILE A 68 23.38 -0.03 2.03
CA ILE A 68 21.92 -0.05 2.03
C ILE A 68 21.43 -0.81 3.25
N VAL A 69 20.59 -0.18 4.05
CA VAL A 69 19.89 -0.85 5.14
C VAL A 69 18.72 -1.65 4.59
N SER A 70 18.73 -2.96 4.84
CA SER A 70 17.67 -3.85 4.39
C SER A 70 16.39 -3.67 5.20
N SER A 71 15.22 -3.92 4.58
CA SER A 71 13.97 -4.01 5.34
C SER A 71 13.99 -5.23 6.26
N PRO A 72 13.56 -5.12 7.52
CA PRO A 72 13.49 -6.27 8.43
C PRO A 72 12.44 -7.29 8.01
N VAL A 73 11.46 -6.87 7.22
CA VAL A 73 10.37 -7.73 6.71
C VAL A 73 10.25 -7.53 5.21
N VAL A 74 10.34 -8.62 4.45
CA VAL A 74 10.30 -8.60 2.99
C VAL A 74 8.97 -9.07 2.40
N ARG A 75 8.08 -9.65 3.22
CA ARG A 75 6.74 -10.09 2.84
C ARG A 75 5.73 -9.64 3.89
N GLY A 76 4.47 -9.44 3.48
CA GLY A 76 3.42 -8.99 4.41
C GLY A 76 3.71 -7.64 5.07
N TYR A 77 4.57 -6.82 4.50
CA TYR A 77 5.03 -5.59 5.12
C TYR A 77 4.12 -4.39 4.85
N ARG A 78 3.26 -4.50 3.84
CA ARG A 78 2.48 -3.36 3.39
C ARG A 78 1.28 -3.13 4.31
N ASN A 79 1.25 -1.99 4.96
CA ASN A 79 0.22 -1.63 5.93
C ASN A 79 -0.98 -0.89 5.33
N LYS A 80 -0.92 -0.48 4.06
CA LYS A 80 -2.04 0.13 3.33
C LYS A 80 -2.08 -0.39 1.90
N VAL A 81 -3.22 -0.87 1.46
CA VAL A 81 -3.49 -1.21 0.06
C VAL A 81 -4.80 -0.61 -0.41
N GLU A 82 -4.78 -0.17 -1.65
CA GLU A 82 -5.94 0.32 -2.39
C GLU A 82 -6.14 -0.64 -3.55
N LEU A 83 -7.20 -1.41 -3.50
CA LEU A 83 -7.57 -2.37 -4.53
C LEU A 83 -8.70 -1.80 -5.35
N THR A 84 -8.69 -2.05 -6.63
CA THR A 84 -9.73 -1.59 -7.56
C THR A 84 -10.63 -2.77 -7.93
N PHE A 85 -11.94 -2.56 -7.88
CA PHE A 85 -12.89 -3.45 -8.51
C PHE A 85 -12.81 -3.26 -10.03
N GLY A 86 -12.65 -4.36 -10.75
CA GLY A 86 -12.57 -4.36 -12.19
C GLY A 86 -13.49 -5.40 -12.80
N ASP A 87 -13.75 -5.30 -14.09
CA ASP A 87 -14.46 -6.37 -14.76
C ASP A 87 -13.58 -7.63 -14.81
N SER A 88 -14.20 -8.77 -14.73
CA SER A 88 -13.54 -10.08 -14.60
C SER A 88 -12.76 -10.52 -15.84
N TYR A 89 -12.64 -9.66 -16.85
CA TYR A 89 -12.18 -10.03 -18.18
C TYR A 89 -10.73 -10.48 -18.24
N MET A 90 -9.86 -10.01 -17.33
CA MET A 90 -8.41 -10.27 -17.41
C MET A 90 -7.72 -10.59 -16.08
N GLY A 91 -8.39 -10.69 -14.94
CA GLY A 91 -7.62 -10.93 -13.74
C GLY A 91 -8.32 -10.91 -12.40
N GLY A 92 -9.59 -11.18 -12.32
CA GLY A 92 -10.33 -11.22 -11.06
C GLY A 92 -11.07 -9.91 -10.74
N PRO A 93 -12.10 -10.00 -9.90
CA PRO A 93 -13.01 -8.89 -9.63
C PRO A 93 -12.41 -7.79 -8.76
N LEU A 94 -11.29 -8.02 -8.09
CA LEU A 94 -10.66 -7.05 -7.18
C LEU A 94 -9.13 -7.25 -7.15
N GLY A 95 -8.38 -6.15 -7.30
CA GLY A 95 -6.93 -6.27 -7.26
C GLY A 95 -6.20 -4.95 -7.52
N MET A 96 -4.93 -5.09 -7.88
CA MET A 96 -4.08 -3.97 -8.26
C MET A 96 -4.03 -3.82 -9.77
N HIS A 97 -3.81 -2.60 -10.28
CA HIS A 97 -3.63 -2.38 -11.71
C HIS A 97 -2.42 -3.15 -12.25
N GLN A 98 -2.59 -3.73 -13.44
CA GLN A 98 -1.46 -4.28 -14.17
C GLN A 98 -0.57 -3.15 -14.70
N ARG A 99 0.70 -3.47 -14.85
CA ARG A 99 1.70 -2.51 -15.32
C ARG A 99 1.39 -2.07 -16.75
N GLY A 100 1.31 -0.77 -16.95
CA GLY A 100 1.02 -0.19 -18.26
C GLY A 100 -0.43 -0.28 -18.70
N SER A 101 -1.33 -0.77 -17.85
CA SER A 101 -2.76 -0.81 -18.13
C SER A 101 -3.54 0.00 -17.09
N PHE A 102 -4.55 0.72 -17.55
CA PHE A 102 -5.52 1.41 -16.70
C PHE A 102 -6.73 0.55 -16.36
N TYR A 103 -6.98 -0.49 -17.13
CA TYR A 103 -8.21 -1.29 -17.03
C TYR A 103 -7.97 -2.66 -16.45
N ASP A 104 -6.83 -3.26 -16.76
CA ASP A 104 -6.54 -4.62 -16.36
C ASP A 104 -6.14 -4.70 -14.88
N ILE A 105 -6.80 -5.59 -14.16
CA ILE A 105 -6.58 -5.82 -12.74
C ILE A 105 -5.84 -7.14 -12.54
N ALA A 106 -4.84 -7.13 -11.68
CA ALA A 106 -4.14 -8.31 -11.20
C ALA A 106 -4.75 -8.75 -9.88
N GLY A 107 -5.18 -10.00 -9.78
CA GLY A 107 -5.74 -10.57 -8.54
C GLY A 107 -4.76 -10.53 -7.36
N ILE A 108 -5.29 -10.76 -6.17
CA ILE A 108 -4.51 -10.58 -4.92
C ILE A 108 -4.35 -11.88 -4.13
N GLU A 109 -4.86 -12.99 -4.63
CA GLU A 109 -4.94 -14.28 -3.93
C GLU A 109 -3.57 -14.73 -3.42
N THR A 110 -2.53 -14.54 -4.24
CA THR A 110 -1.16 -14.90 -3.93
C THR A 110 -0.25 -13.71 -3.63
N CYS A 111 -0.83 -12.53 -3.35
CA CYS A 111 -0.09 -11.30 -3.10
C CYS A 111 0.85 -11.43 -1.90
N GLN A 112 2.15 -11.20 -2.11
CA GLN A 112 3.18 -11.40 -1.10
C GLN A 112 3.46 -10.15 -0.25
N ILE A 113 3.00 -8.97 -0.65
CA ILE A 113 3.23 -7.73 0.11
C ILE A 113 2.10 -7.43 1.11
N MET A 114 0.90 -7.96 0.87
CA MET A 114 -0.23 -7.87 1.80
C MET A 114 -0.06 -8.85 2.97
N THR A 115 -0.55 -8.46 4.15
CA THR A 115 -0.64 -9.39 5.30
C THR A 115 -1.67 -10.49 5.01
N PRO A 116 -1.59 -11.65 5.70
CA PRO A 116 -2.62 -12.69 5.59
C PRO A 116 -4.02 -12.16 5.87
N ASP A 117 -4.19 -11.36 6.92
CA ASP A 117 -5.47 -10.76 7.32
C ASP A 117 -6.05 -9.85 6.23
N MET A 118 -5.22 -9.01 5.61
CA MET A 118 -5.65 -8.18 4.48
C MET A 118 -6.15 -9.03 3.31
N ARG A 119 -5.44 -10.10 2.96
CA ARG A 119 -5.88 -11.00 1.88
C ARG A 119 -7.18 -11.68 2.24
N MET A 120 -7.30 -12.20 3.46
CA MET A 120 -8.50 -12.87 3.95
C MET A 120 -9.72 -11.93 3.90
N ALA A 121 -9.59 -10.71 4.37
CA ALA A 121 -10.64 -9.70 4.30
C ALA A 121 -11.02 -9.35 2.85
N ALA A 122 -10.03 -9.14 1.97
CA ALA A 122 -10.29 -8.86 0.56
C ALA A 122 -11.00 -10.02 -0.14
N MET A 123 -10.62 -11.27 0.14
CA MET A 123 -11.30 -12.45 -0.42
C MET A 123 -12.74 -12.58 0.07
N ALA A 124 -13.01 -12.25 1.34
CA ALA A 124 -14.38 -12.23 1.87
C ALA A 124 -15.25 -11.16 1.20
N VAL A 125 -14.67 -9.98 0.88
CA VAL A 125 -15.35 -8.92 0.11
C VAL A 125 -15.64 -9.37 -1.32
N ILE A 126 -14.67 -10.01 -1.98
CA ILE A 126 -14.86 -10.59 -3.32
C ILE A 126 -16.02 -11.61 -3.33
N ASP A 127 -15.99 -12.58 -2.40
CA ASP A 127 -17.02 -13.60 -2.29
C ASP A 127 -18.41 -13.00 -2.05
N HIS A 128 -18.50 -11.98 -1.21
CA HIS A 128 -19.74 -11.30 -0.92
C HIS A 128 -20.36 -10.64 -2.17
N PHE A 129 -19.61 -9.79 -2.84
CA PHE A 129 -20.11 -9.02 -3.99
C PHE A 129 -20.29 -9.87 -5.26
N SER A 130 -19.51 -10.93 -5.43
CA SER A 130 -19.68 -11.87 -6.55
C SER A 130 -21.05 -12.56 -6.50
N LYS A 131 -21.57 -12.85 -5.29
CA LYS A 131 -22.89 -13.48 -5.10
C LYS A 131 -24.05 -12.53 -5.35
N LEU A 132 -23.83 -11.24 -5.14
CA LEU A 132 -24.86 -10.20 -5.27
C LEU A 132 -25.00 -9.64 -6.70
N ASN A 133 -24.05 -9.94 -7.59
CA ASN A 133 -24.00 -9.38 -8.94
C ASN A 133 -24.02 -7.83 -8.94
N ILE A 134 -23.41 -7.20 -7.95
CA ILE A 134 -23.30 -5.73 -7.90
C ILE A 134 -22.32 -5.28 -8.98
N PRO A 135 -22.72 -4.34 -9.86
CA PRO A 135 -21.87 -3.90 -10.97
C PRO A 135 -20.67 -3.10 -10.49
N PHE A 136 -19.52 -3.32 -11.13
CA PHE A 136 -18.35 -2.48 -10.95
C PHE A 136 -18.55 -1.11 -11.57
N TYR A 137 -17.87 -0.09 -11.03
CA TYR A 137 -17.91 1.24 -11.59
C TYR A 137 -17.09 1.31 -12.88
N HIS A 138 -17.75 1.56 -13.99
CA HIS A 138 -17.10 1.70 -15.30
C HIS A 138 -16.64 3.16 -15.50
N ARG A 139 -15.34 3.40 -15.45
CA ARG A 139 -14.73 4.75 -15.43
C ARG A 139 -15.09 5.63 -16.62
N MET A 140 -15.22 5.06 -17.82
CA MET A 140 -15.54 5.84 -19.03
C MET A 140 -17.03 6.15 -19.18
N ARG A 141 -17.90 5.30 -18.63
CA ARG A 141 -19.35 5.52 -18.68
C ARG A 141 -19.87 6.20 -17.43
N HIS A 142 -19.06 6.22 -16.37
CA HIS A 142 -19.45 6.72 -15.04
C HIS A 142 -20.68 6.01 -14.46
N GLU A 143 -20.80 4.72 -14.74
CA GLU A 143 -21.90 3.86 -14.34
C GLU A 143 -21.37 2.68 -13.53
N GLY A 144 -22.18 2.21 -12.56
CA GLY A 144 -21.85 1.09 -11.69
C GLY A 144 -21.57 1.53 -10.25
N VAL A 145 -21.30 0.59 -9.39
CA VAL A 145 -21.32 0.77 -7.93
C VAL A 145 -19.96 0.62 -7.31
N LEU A 146 -19.34 -0.57 -7.42
CA LEU A 146 -18.12 -0.90 -6.71
C LEU A 146 -16.90 -0.24 -7.35
N ARG A 147 -16.18 0.57 -6.57
CA ARG A 147 -14.99 1.30 -7.05
C ARG A 147 -13.70 0.74 -6.49
N HIS A 148 -13.52 0.78 -5.18
CA HIS A 148 -12.29 0.38 -4.54
C HIS A 148 -12.54 -0.33 -3.21
N LEU A 149 -11.55 -1.10 -2.77
CA LEU A 149 -11.45 -1.60 -1.42
C LEU A 149 -10.14 -1.06 -0.80
N LEU A 150 -10.27 -0.29 0.27
CA LEU A 150 -9.14 0.15 1.06
C LEU A 150 -8.96 -0.76 2.26
N LEU A 151 -7.74 -1.23 2.44
CA LEU A 151 -7.33 -1.98 3.61
C LEU A 151 -6.17 -1.26 4.29
N ARG A 152 -6.26 -1.13 5.60
CA ARG A 152 -5.18 -0.57 6.40
C ARG A 152 -4.95 -1.42 7.64
N SER A 153 -3.71 -1.86 7.87
CA SER A 153 -3.38 -2.65 9.06
C SER A 153 -2.23 -2.02 9.84
N SER A 154 -2.19 -2.30 11.13
CA SER A 154 -1.07 -1.96 11.98
C SER A 154 -0.10 -3.14 12.08
N ALA A 155 1.17 -2.87 11.84
CA ALA A 155 2.24 -3.86 12.03
C ALA A 155 2.57 -4.10 13.52
N ALA A 156 2.14 -3.19 14.42
CA ALA A 156 2.42 -3.28 15.85
C ALA A 156 1.26 -3.88 16.64
N THR A 157 0.01 -3.56 16.28
CA THR A 157 -1.17 -3.99 17.05
C THR A 157 -1.98 -5.08 16.35
N GLY A 158 -1.73 -5.35 15.06
CA GLY A 158 -2.52 -6.27 14.25
C GLY A 158 -3.94 -5.75 13.93
N GLU A 159 -4.26 -4.50 14.24
CA GLU A 159 -5.55 -3.90 13.90
C GLU A 159 -5.71 -3.77 12.39
N LEU A 160 -6.90 -4.12 11.87
CA LEU A 160 -7.26 -4.02 10.45
C LEU A 160 -8.48 -3.13 10.27
N LEU A 161 -8.39 -2.14 9.39
CA LEU A 161 -9.53 -1.40 8.82
C LEU A 161 -9.85 -1.91 7.43
N VAL A 162 -11.14 -2.04 7.16
CA VAL A 162 -11.69 -2.41 5.86
C VAL A 162 -12.66 -1.34 5.41
N ALA A 163 -12.46 -0.75 4.24
CA ALA A 163 -13.37 0.25 3.70
C ALA A 163 -13.77 -0.07 2.27
N VAL A 164 -15.07 -0.28 2.05
CA VAL A 164 -15.65 -0.43 0.72
C VAL A 164 -15.95 0.96 0.17
N VAL A 165 -15.40 1.28 -0.99
CA VAL A 165 -15.64 2.52 -1.71
C VAL A 165 -16.59 2.24 -2.87
N ALA A 166 -17.72 2.90 -2.87
CA ALA A 166 -18.77 2.74 -3.88
C ALA A 166 -19.25 4.10 -4.39
N SER A 167 -19.89 4.12 -5.55
CA SER A 167 -20.66 5.28 -6.00
C SER A 167 -22.01 5.35 -5.28
N SER A 168 -22.67 6.50 -5.32
CA SER A 168 -24.03 6.69 -4.80
C SER A 168 -25.13 6.01 -5.63
N GLN A 169 -24.77 5.27 -6.69
CA GLN A 169 -25.73 4.58 -7.59
C GLN A 169 -26.40 3.35 -6.97
N ALA A 170 -25.93 2.89 -5.80
CA ALA A 170 -26.63 1.91 -4.97
C ALA A 170 -26.49 2.28 -3.49
N ASP A 171 -27.49 1.93 -2.72
CA ASP A 171 -27.47 2.13 -1.27
C ASP A 171 -26.83 0.96 -0.51
N ALA A 172 -26.62 1.15 0.78
CA ALA A 172 -26.00 0.15 1.66
C ALA A 172 -26.84 -1.13 1.78
N SER A 173 -28.16 -1.05 1.62
CA SER A 173 -29.07 -2.20 1.70
C SER A 173 -28.96 -3.07 0.46
N THR A 174 -28.88 -2.47 -0.72
CA THR A 174 -28.65 -3.16 -2.00
C THR A 174 -27.30 -3.89 -1.99
N MET A 175 -26.28 -3.26 -1.42
CA MET A 175 -24.94 -3.85 -1.26
C MET A 175 -24.85 -4.86 -0.10
N GLN A 176 -25.89 -5.00 0.71
CA GLN A 176 -25.94 -5.87 1.91
C GLN A 176 -24.74 -5.67 2.85
N LEU A 177 -24.35 -4.41 3.09
CA LEU A 177 -23.15 -4.07 3.86
C LEU A 177 -23.20 -4.54 5.32
N ALA A 178 -24.39 -4.66 5.91
CA ALA A 178 -24.55 -5.21 7.24
C ALA A 178 -24.14 -6.71 7.26
N GLU A 179 -24.54 -7.49 6.26
CA GLU A 179 -24.14 -8.90 6.15
C GLU A 179 -22.63 -9.03 5.88
N LEU A 180 -22.06 -8.20 5.01
CA LEU A 180 -20.62 -8.13 4.80
C LEU A 180 -19.88 -7.84 6.10
N THR A 181 -20.38 -6.89 6.89
CA THR A 181 -19.77 -6.54 8.18
C THR A 181 -19.74 -7.73 9.13
N GLU A 182 -20.83 -8.50 9.25
CA GLU A 182 -20.85 -9.70 10.09
C GLU A 182 -19.92 -10.80 9.55
N LYS A 183 -19.80 -10.96 8.24
CA LYS A 183 -18.82 -11.87 7.64
C LYS A 183 -17.38 -11.48 7.98
N LEU A 184 -17.04 -10.19 7.88
CA LEU A 184 -15.71 -9.68 8.22
C LEU A 184 -15.37 -9.86 9.70
N LYS A 185 -16.35 -9.66 10.60
CA LYS A 185 -16.20 -9.90 12.05
C LYS A 185 -15.95 -11.37 12.40
N ALA A 186 -16.49 -12.28 11.60
CA ALA A 186 -16.35 -13.72 11.81
C ALA A 186 -15.05 -14.30 11.25
N LEU A 187 -14.22 -13.52 10.54
CA LEU A 187 -12.96 -14.01 9.98
C LEU A 187 -11.98 -14.41 11.07
N PRO A 188 -11.27 -15.53 10.92
CA PRO A 188 -10.22 -15.97 11.85
C PRO A 188 -8.92 -15.17 11.58
N LEU A 189 -8.96 -13.88 11.88
CA LEU A 189 -7.80 -12.99 11.73
C LEU A 189 -6.74 -13.34 12.79
N GLU A 190 -5.47 -13.22 12.42
CA GLU A 190 -4.36 -13.27 13.39
C GLU A 190 -4.39 -12.04 14.30
N GLY A 191 -4.76 -10.88 13.73
CA GLY A 191 -4.98 -9.63 14.44
C GLY A 191 -6.44 -9.42 14.84
N SER A 192 -6.92 -8.18 14.72
CA SER A 192 -8.29 -7.81 15.06
C SER A 192 -8.90 -6.87 14.04
N LEU A 193 -10.18 -7.02 13.77
CA LEU A 193 -10.94 -6.07 12.94
C LEU A 193 -11.23 -4.81 13.77
N ALA A 194 -10.55 -3.72 13.45
CA ALA A 194 -10.72 -2.42 14.12
C ALA A 194 -11.96 -1.67 13.65
N GLY A 195 -12.29 -1.80 12.37
CA GLY A 195 -13.48 -1.18 11.82
C GLY A 195 -13.79 -1.59 10.39
N VAL A 196 -15.06 -1.42 10.03
CA VAL A 196 -15.58 -1.55 8.67
C VAL A 196 -16.27 -0.26 8.29
N LEU A 197 -15.91 0.29 7.14
CA LEU A 197 -16.41 1.56 6.66
C LEU A 197 -17.02 1.41 5.28
N HIS A 198 -18.03 2.23 5.03
CA HIS A 198 -18.55 2.49 3.69
C HIS A 198 -18.20 3.92 3.28
N ILE A 199 -17.62 4.08 2.12
CA ILE A 199 -17.21 5.36 1.56
C ILE A 199 -17.97 5.59 0.26
N THR A 200 -18.72 6.67 0.19
CA THR A 200 -19.31 7.14 -1.06
C THR A 200 -18.27 7.99 -1.79
N ASN A 201 -18.07 7.70 -3.08
CA ASN A 201 -17.19 8.46 -3.95
C ASN A 201 -17.81 8.58 -5.34
N ASP A 202 -18.26 9.76 -5.70
CA ASP A 202 -18.86 10.07 -7.00
C ASP A 202 -17.92 10.89 -7.91
N SER A 203 -16.65 11.00 -7.54
CA SER A 203 -15.66 11.66 -8.39
C SER A 203 -15.57 11.00 -9.77
N LEU A 204 -15.53 11.82 -10.81
CA LEU A 204 -15.28 11.35 -12.18
C LEU A 204 -13.84 10.89 -12.37
N ALA A 205 -12.91 11.43 -11.57
CA ALA A 205 -11.53 10.98 -11.57
C ALA A 205 -11.40 9.63 -10.84
N ASP A 206 -10.45 8.82 -11.29
CA ASP A 206 -10.10 7.56 -10.63
C ASP A 206 -9.20 7.81 -9.41
N VAL A 207 -9.76 8.50 -8.43
CA VAL A 207 -9.09 8.89 -7.19
C VAL A 207 -9.83 8.26 -6.03
N VAL A 208 -9.09 7.68 -5.10
CA VAL A 208 -9.65 7.19 -3.86
C VAL A 208 -9.79 8.36 -2.89
N GLN A 209 -10.99 8.93 -2.87
CA GLN A 209 -11.39 10.02 -1.97
C GLN A 209 -12.74 9.70 -1.32
N SER A 210 -13.13 10.49 -0.35
CA SER A 210 -14.41 10.35 0.34
C SER A 210 -15.25 11.60 0.17
N ASP A 211 -16.43 11.43 -0.42
CA ASP A 211 -17.50 12.45 -0.37
C ASP A 211 -18.32 12.28 0.93
N HIS A 212 -18.50 11.04 1.37
CA HIS A 212 -19.12 10.68 2.63
C HIS A 212 -18.51 9.37 3.17
N THR A 213 -18.29 9.31 4.49
CA THR A 213 -17.82 8.12 5.19
C THR A 213 -18.80 7.72 6.27
N GLU A 214 -19.24 6.47 6.22
CA GLU A 214 -20.09 5.85 7.23
C GLU A 214 -19.28 4.73 7.94
N VAL A 215 -19.29 4.73 9.28
CA VAL A 215 -18.68 3.67 10.09
C VAL A 215 -19.74 2.60 10.35
N LEU A 216 -19.61 1.45 9.69
CA LEU A 216 -20.53 0.32 9.84
C LEU A 216 -20.23 -0.49 11.10
N TYR A 217 -18.97 -0.54 11.51
CA TYR A 217 -18.51 -1.25 12.70
C TYR A 217 -17.22 -0.63 13.23
N GLY A 218 -17.08 -0.61 14.55
CA GLY A 218 -15.84 -0.26 15.25
C GLY A 218 -15.47 1.21 15.12
N LYS A 219 -14.25 1.47 14.68
CA LYS A 219 -13.67 2.82 14.56
C LYS A 219 -13.10 3.06 13.16
N ASP A 220 -12.82 4.31 12.80
CA ASP A 220 -12.28 4.74 11.50
C ASP A 220 -10.75 4.93 11.48
N TRP A 221 -10.06 4.44 12.50
CA TRP A 221 -8.61 4.54 12.66
C TRP A 221 -8.01 3.29 13.27
N ILE A 222 -6.70 3.10 13.10
CA ILE A 222 -5.88 2.08 13.75
C ILE A 222 -4.81 2.73 14.62
N THR A 223 -4.30 2.00 15.60
CA THR A 223 -3.13 2.41 16.37
C THR A 223 -1.89 1.77 15.77
N GLU A 224 -0.97 2.58 15.24
CA GLU A 224 0.36 2.10 14.84
C GLU A 224 1.39 2.55 15.88
N LYS A 225 2.46 1.77 16.04
CA LYS A 225 3.56 2.10 16.96
C LYS A 225 4.88 2.14 16.21
N LEU A 226 5.62 3.23 16.38
CA LEU A 226 6.97 3.41 15.84
C LEU A 226 7.87 3.99 16.91
N LEU A 227 9.02 3.37 17.15
CA LEU A 227 10.06 3.84 18.07
C LEU A 227 9.50 4.24 19.46
N GLY A 228 8.54 3.46 19.97
CA GLY A 228 7.91 3.68 21.28
C GLY A 228 6.77 4.70 21.30
N LEU A 229 6.52 5.42 20.21
CA LEU A 229 5.38 6.34 20.07
C LEU A 229 4.17 5.64 19.48
N SER A 230 2.96 6.06 19.89
CA SER A 230 1.69 5.56 19.35
C SER A 230 1.05 6.62 18.47
N PHE A 231 0.62 6.22 17.29
CA PHE A 231 -0.01 7.07 16.28
C PHE A 231 -1.41 6.59 15.96
N CYS A 232 -2.35 7.52 15.96
CA CYS A 232 -3.70 7.30 15.45
C CYS A 232 -3.68 7.51 13.93
N VAL A 233 -3.95 6.46 13.16
CA VAL A 233 -3.79 6.46 11.70
C VAL A 233 -5.14 6.16 11.06
N THR A 234 -5.75 7.16 10.40
CA THR A 234 -7.01 7.03 9.65
C THR A 234 -6.76 6.47 8.25
N LEU A 235 -7.80 6.08 7.53
CA LEU A 235 -7.69 5.53 6.17
C LEU A 235 -6.91 6.43 5.21
N PHE A 236 -7.14 7.74 5.28
CA PHE A 236 -6.56 8.71 4.33
C PHE A 236 -5.29 9.37 4.84
N SER A 237 -4.94 9.22 6.13
CA SER A 237 -3.69 9.76 6.66
C SER A 237 -2.50 9.22 5.88
N PHE A 238 -1.57 10.11 5.50
CA PHE A 238 -0.28 9.64 5.01
C PHE A 238 0.48 8.95 6.16
N PHE A 239 0.92 7.76 5.90
CA PHE A 239 1.81 7.00 6.79
C PHE A 239 2.67 6.08 5.94
N GLN A 240 3.95 5.89 6.29
CA GLN A 240 4.85 5.02 5.52
C GLN A 240 4.27 3.62 5.42
N THR A 241 4.15 3.10 4.20
CA THR A 241 3.45 1.83 3.93
C THR A 241 4.20 0.58 4.41
N ASN A 242 5.45 0.71 4.82
CA ASN A 242 6.25 -0.30 5.50
C ASN A 242 6.65 0.24 6.88
N SER A 243 5.86 -0.05 7.91
CA SER A 243 6.10 0.46 9.27
C SER A 243 7.47 0.03 9.82
N ARG A 244 7.87 -1.22 9.60
CA ARG A 244 9.16 -1.73 10.09
C ARG A 244 10.35 -1.11 9.36
N GLY A 245 10.22 -0.87 8.05
CA GLY A 245 11.21 -0.11 7.29
C GLY A 245 11.26 1.36 7.70
N ALA A 246 10.12 1.95 8.05
CA ALA A 246 10.04 3.32 8.54
C ALA A 246 10.73 3.49 9.91
N GLU A 247 10.61 2.52 10.82
CA GLU A 247 11.34 2.55 12.09
C GLU A 247 12.85 2.64 11.88
N LEU A 248 13.40 1.82 10.97
CA LEU A 248 14.84 1.88 10.64
C LEU A 248 15.22 3.21 10.00
N LEU A 249 14.41 3.70 9.07
CA LEU A 249 14.65 4.99 8.42
C LEU A 249 14.71 6.12 9.47
N TYR A 250 13.74 6.19 10.36
CA TYR A 250 13.65 7.24 11.36
C TYR A 250 14.72 7.10 12.45
N GLN A 251 15.09 5.87 12.81
CA GLN A 251 16.22 5.65 13.71
C GLN A 251 17.53 6.14 13.07
N THR A 252 17.77 5.80 11.80
CA THR A 252 18.93 6.27 11.05
C THR A 252 19.00 7.79 11.01
N VAL A 253 17.86 8.47 10.76
CA VAL A 253 17.80 9.94 10.80
C VAL A 253 18.17 10.49 12.19
N ARG A 254 17.66 9.89 13.27
CA ARG A 254 18.01 10.27 14.64
C ARG A 254 19.51 10.10 14.91
N ASP A 255 20.09 8.99 14.47
CA ASP A 255 21.50 8.68 14.68
C ASP A 255 22.40 9.71 13.94
N TYR A 256 22.06 10.10 12.72
CA TYR A 256 22.77 11.14 11.98
C TYR A 256 22.61 12.53 12.58
N ILE A 257 21.46 12.86 13.14
CA ILE A 257 21.25 14.13 13.83
C ILE A 257 22.08 14.17 15.13
N GLY A 258 22.17 13.04 15.84
CA GLY A 258 22.84 12.93 17.13
C GLY A 258 22.20 13.81 18.20
N GLU A 259 22.94 14.08 19.28
CA GLU A 259 22.48 14.97 20.35
C GLU A 259 22.57 16.43 19.90
N THR A 260 21.43 17.06 19.69
CA THR A 260 21.34 18.46 19.25
C THR A 260 20.59 19.34 20.23
N ASN A 261 20.73 19.12 21.54
CA ASN A 261 20.03 19.85 22.62
C ASN A 261 20.13 21.39 22.53
N GLN A 262 20.85 21.89 21.54
CA GLN A 262 21.06 23.33 21.27
C GLN A 262 20.49 23.76 19.90
N LYS A 263 19.96 22.83 19.07
CA LYS A 263 19.53 23.15 17.71
C LYS A 263 18.01 23.08 17.57
N VAL A 264 17.48 23.95 16.72
CA VAL A 264 16.10 23.93 16.25
C VAL A 264 16.03 23.01 15.03
N ILE A 265 15.07 22.08 15.01
CA ILE A 265 14.81 21.18 13.89
C ILE A 265 13.47 21.56 13.28
N PHE A 266 13.45 21.75 11.96
CA PHE A 266 12.23 21.99 11.20
C PHE A 266 11.83 20.71 10.46
N ASP A 267 10.61 20.23 10.70
CA ASP A 267 9.98 19.19 9.90
C ASP A 267 9.09 19.87 8.85
N LEU A 268 9.63 19.99 7.63
CA LEU A 268 8.92 20.61 6.50
C LEU A 268 8.04 19.55 5.83
N TYR A 269 6.79 19.93 5.52
CA TYR A 269 5.75 19.02 5.02
C TYR A 269 5.41 17.92 6.02
N SER A 270 5.29 18.25 7.27
CA SER A 270 5.19 17.33 8.43
C SER A 270 4.05 16.32 8.36
N GLY A 271 2.99 16.59 7.58
CA GLY A 271 1.85 15.67 7.43
C GLY A 271 1.24 15.31 8.79
N THR A 272 1.35 14.04 9.19
CA THR A 272 0.88 13.54 10.50
C THR A 272 1.80 13.92 11.66
N GLY A 273 2.89 14.65 11.41
CA GLY A 273 3.88 15.02 12.43
C GLY A 273 4.72 13.84 12.94
N THR A 274 4.74 12.72 12.23
CA THR A 274 5.44 11.50 12.65
C THR A 274 6.94 11.75 12.85
N ILE A 275 7.59 12.42 11.89
CA ILE A 275 9.03 12.69 11.93
C ILE A 275 9.34 13.67 13.06
N ALA A 276 8.59 14.76 13.17
CA ALA A 276 8.76 15.74 14.24
C ALA A 276 8.70 15.11 15.64
N GLN A 277 7.68 14.25 15.87
CA GLN A 277 7.54 13.56 17.16
C GLN A 277 8.68 12.58 17.44
N ILE A 278 9.15 11.85 16.43
CA ILE A 278 10.26 10.90 16.55
C ILE A 278 11.59 11.64 16.81
N LEU A 279 11.78 12.83 16.23
CA LEU A 279 12.99 13.63 16.42
C LEU A 279 12.96 14.52 17.66
N ALA A 280 11.81 14.74 18.28
CA ALA A 280 11.67 15.58 19.46
C ALA A 280 12.68 15.26 20.60
N PRO A 281 13.00 13.98 20.91
CA PRO A 281 13.97 13.66 21.96
C PRO A 281 15.40 14.15 21.70
N VAL A 282 15.78 14.40 20.44
CA VAL A 282 17.13 14.85 20.05
C VAL A 282 17.19 16.33 19.64
N ALA A 283 16.06 17.04 19.74
CA ALA A 283 15.94 18.45 19.39
C ALA A 283 15.72 19.31 20.65
N LYS A 284 16.08 20.59 20.57
CA LYS A 284 15.70 21.56 21.59
C LYS A 284 14.27 22.06 21.40
N HIS A 285 13.92 22.33 20.17
CA HIS A 285 12.60 22.77 19.69
C HIS A 285 12.37 22.25 18.29
#